data_03fc7da68056a8e66089e6a8660a72fc
#
_entry.id   03fc7da68056a8e66089e6a8660a72fc
#
_cell.length_a   1.000
_cell.length_b   1.000
_cell.length_c   1.000
_cell.angle_alpha   90.00
_cell.angle_beta   90.00
_cell.angle_gamma   90.00
#
_symmetry.space_group_name_H-M   'P 1'
#
loop_
_entity.id
_entity.type
_entity.pdbx_description
1 polymer ?
#
loop_
_entity_poly.entity_id
_entity_poly.type
_entity_poly.pdbx_seq_one_letter_code
_entity_poly.pdbx_strand_id
1 'polypeptide(L)'
;MEQNLPEVRVIYTRKTDVFIPLNERANIANRANADLFISVHTNALPAGKVARGFETYTLGMHRAKDNLDVAMRENSVISMEKDYQQRYQGFDPRSSESYIIFEFIQGKNMERSVDLARMIQRGVCDGANRPDKGVHQAGFLVLRETSMPGCLIELGFITTPDEERLLNNDSRVDDIARGIYEAFAKYKNKYDRSVSVPYRAKDSEEVYIPKIVPDQEPAPKTRVVTRGKQPKREEATPEQPKRDVKKQEPKKDVKKQEPKKVEKKAEIADAPVFKLQIFVGSRNLRKGDAHFKGETDYDSFQEGNLVKYTLGASTNYNEIYRLRKEKLDKFPEAFIIAFKNGQKYDVNQAIREFKQNRSR
;
A
#
# COMPACT_ATOMS: atom_id res chain seq x y z
N MET A 1 -29.56 -0.05 1.24
CA MET A 1 -29.05 -1.42 1.29
C MET A 1 -30.09 -2.36 1.88
N GLU A 2 -30.52 -2.20 3.11
CA GLU A 2 -31.49 -3.11 3.78
C GLU A 2 -32.80 -3.32 2.99
N GLN A 3 -33.30 -2.28 2.33
CA GLN A 3 -34.55 -2.37 1.54
C GLN A 3 -34.38 -3.07 0.19
N ASN A 4 -33.24 -2.91 -0.46
CA ASN A 4 -33.04 -3.32 -1.86
C ASN A 4 -32.14 -4.56 -2.00
N LEU A 5 -31.46 -4.98 -0.94
CA LEU A 5 -30.57 -6.14 -0.87
C LEU A 5 -30.87 -6.90 0.43
N PRO A 6 -31.94 -7.67 0.49
CA PRO A 6 -32.36 -8.35 1.73
C PRO A 6 -31.37 -9.35 2.25
N GLU A 7 -30.46 -9.84 1.40
CA GLU A 7 -29.37 -10.72 1.76
C GLU A 7 -28.17 -9.99 2.43
N VAL A 8 -28.17 -8.65 2.42
CA VAL A 8 -27.13 -7.84 3.03
C VAL A 8 -27.53 -7.41 4.42
N ARG A 9 -26.78 -7.86 5.41
CA ARG A 9 -26.94 -7.41 6.79
C ARG A 9 -26.10 -6.16 7.03
N VAL A 10 -26.75 -5.03 7.34
CA VAL A 10 -26.07 -3.79 7.71
C VAL A 10 -25.93 -3.71 9.23
N ILE A 11 -24.70 -3.49 9.71
CA ILE A 11 -24.39 -3.32 11.12
C ILE A 11 -23.89 -1.91 11.34
N TYR A 12 -24.62 -1.16 12.14
CA TYR A 12 -24.25 0.21 12.49
C TYR A 12 -23.41 0.21 13.76
N THR A 13 -22.26 0.89 13.72
CA THR A 13 -21.48 1.09 14.95
C THR A 13 -22.20 2.00 15.94
N ARG A 14 -23.01 2.96 15.44
CA ARG A 14 -23.92 3.80 16.23
C ARG A 14 -25.11 4.26 15.37
N LYS A 15 -26.25 4.48 16.02
CA LYS A 15 -27.49 5.01 15.40
C LYS A 15 -27.98 6.31 16.04
N THR A 16 -27.31 6.76 17.09
CA THR A 16 -27.63 7.98 17.84
C THR A 16 -26.34 8.75 18.10
N ASP A 17 -26.44 9.96 18.60
CA ASP A 17 -25.28 10.78 18.95
C ASP A 17 -24.65 10.30 20.26
N VAL A 18 -23.95 9.17 20.17
CA VAL A 18 -23.17 8.58 21.25
C VAL A 18 -21.72 8.44 20.82
N PHE A 19 -20.80 8.67 21.73
CA PHE A 19 -19.39 8.45 21.47
C PHE A 19 -19.06 6.96 21.54
N ILE A 20 -18.48 6.43 20.48
CA ILE A 20 -17.94 5.06 20.40
C ILE A 20 -16.44 5.18 20.07
N PRO A 21 -15.54 4.65 20.91
CA PRO A 21 -14.10 4.63 20.66
C PRO A 21 -13.75 4.06 19.30
N LEU A 22 -12.68 4.55 18.64
CA LEU A 22 -12.33 4.11 17.28
C LEU A 22 -12.03 2.61 17.21
N ASN A 23 -11.31 2.07 18.19
CA ASN A 23 -11.04 0.63 18.25
C ASN A 23 -12.34 -0.18 18.44
N GLU A 24 -13.33 0.34 19.21
CA GLU A 24 -14.58 -0.36 19.41
C GLU A 24 -15.44 -0.39 18.14
N ARG A 25 -15.43 0.66 17.32
CA ARG A 25 -16.08 0.64 15.99
C ARG A 25 -15.52 -0.48 15.12
N ALA A 26 -14.18 -0.60 15.07
CA ALA A 26 -13.52 -1.69 14.36
C ALA A 26 -13.84 -3.07 14.98
N ASN A 27 -13.86 -3.17 16.31
CA ASN A 27 -14.17 -4.40 17.03
C ASN A 27 -15.61 -4.89 16.79
N ILE A 28 -16.58 -3.98 16.66
CA ILE A 28 -17.96 -4.33 16.29
C ILE A 28 -17.97 -5.04 14.95
N ALA A 29 -17.27 -4.50 13.94
CA ALA A 29 -17.18 -5.12 12.62
C ALA A 29 -16.41 -6.46 12.65
N ASN A 30 -15.28 -6.51 13.38
CA ASN A 30 -14.45 -7.71 13.50
C ASN A 30 -15.20 -8.86 14.19
N ARG A 31 -15.93 -8.59 15.31
CA ARG A 31 -16.74 -9.60 16.01
C ARG A 31 -17.91 -10.09 15.18
N ALA A 32 -18.42 -9.24 14.30
CA ALA A 32 -19.51 -9.61 13.40
C ALA A 32 -19.03 -10.37 12.16
N ASN A 33 -17.71 -10.55 11.98
CA ASN A 33 -17.09 -11.08 10.76
C ASN A 33 -17.62 -10.36 9.51
N ALA A 34 -17.70 -9.02 9.58
CA ALA A 34 -18.23 -8.23 8.47
C ALA A 34 -17.34 -8.37 7.22
N ASP A 35 -17.95 -8.38 6.04
CA ASP A 35 -17.25 -8.48 4.76
C ASP A 35 -16.64 -7.16 4.32
N LEU A 36 -17.23 -6.03 4.78
CA LEU A 36 -16.81 -4.67 4.46
C LEU A 36 -16.97 -3.74 5.66
N PHE A 37 -16.12 -2.70 5.69
CA PHE A 37 -16.22 -1.60 6.63
C PHE A 37 -16.23 -0.26 5.89
N ILE A 38 -17.28 0.54 6.08
CA ILE A 38 -17.40 1.88 5.52
C ILE A 38 -17.55 2.88 6.66
N SER A 39 -16.56 3.76 6.82
CA SER A 39 -16.62 4.87 7.76
C SER A 39 -17.13 6.12 7.05
N VAL A 40 -18.15 6.75 7.61
CA VAL A 40 -18.81 7.91 6.98
C VAL A 40 -18.52 9.15 7.82
N HIS A 41 -17.93 10.14 7.18
CA HIS A 41 -17.46 11.38 7.80
C HIS A 41 -17.90 12.61 6.99
N THR A 42 -17.77 13.76 7.60
CA THR A 42 -17.91 15.08 6.98
C THR A 42 -16.67 15.88 7.29
N ASN A 43 -15.93 16.24 6.25
CA ASN A 43 -14.64 16.93 6.36
C ASN A 43 -14.81 18.36 6.92
N ALA A 44 -13.80 18.87 7.59
CA ALA A 44 -13.74 20.23 8.10
C ALA A 44 -12.37 20.86 7.79
N LEU A 45 -12.35 22.13 7.46
CA LEU A 45 -11.11 22.88 7.18
C LEU A 45 -10.86 23.93 8.26
N PRO A 46 -9.60 24.28 8.50
CA PRO A 46 -9.26 25.44 9.33
C PRO A 46 -9.90 26.72 8.81
N ALA A 47 -10.11 27.67 9.69
CA ALA A 47 -10.69 28.99 9.35
C ALA A 47 -9.97 29.63 8.16
N GLY A 48 -10.73 30.20 7.23
CA GLY A 48 -10.24 30.86 6.03
C GLY A 48 -9.89 29.92 4.84
N LYS A 49 -9.96 28.59 5.03
CA LYS A 49 -9.84 27.64 3.93
C LYS A 49 -11.22 27.20 3.43
N VAL A 50 -11.33 27.02 2.12
CA VAL A 50 -12.55 26.60 1.45
C VAL A 50 -12.23 25.43 0.52
N ALA A 51 -12.98 24.35 0.60
CA ALA A 51 -12.97 23.27 -0.37
C ALA A 51 -14.39 22.73 -0.59
N ARG A 52 -14.58 22.03 -1.69
CA ARG A 52 -15.85 21.41 -2.10
C ARG A 52 -15.60 20.05 -2.70
N GLY A 53 -16.57 19.19 -2.57
CA GLY A 53 -16.58 17.90 -3.25
C GLY A 53 -16.55 16.72 -2.30
N PHE A 54 -16.45 15.56 -2.90
CA PHE A 54 -16.44 14.26 -2.26
C PHE A 54 -15.07 13.62 -2.38
N GLU A 55 -14.60 12.99 -1.33
CA GLU A 55 -13.31 12.28 -1.33
C GLU A 55 -13.41 10.98 -0.54
N THR A 56 -12.62 9.99 -0.96
CA THR A 56 -12.61 8.68 -0.34
C THR A 56 -11.19 8.31 0.05
N TYR A 57 -11.04 7.67 1.20
CA TYR A 57 -9.77 7.27 1.76
C TYR A 57 -9.69 5.76 1.98
N THR A 58 -8.51 5.19 1.76
CA THR A 58 -8.14 3.85 2.21
C THR A 58 -6.98 3.91 3.18
N LEU A 59 -6.81 2.85 3.96
CA LEU A 59 -5.66 2.72 4.84
C LEU A 59 -4.37 2.69 4.02
N GLY A 60 -3.38 3.45 4.42
CA GLY A 60 -2.07 3.46 3.79
C GLY A 60 -1.25 4.68 4.15
N MET A 61 -0.12 4.82 3.48
CA MET A 61 0.73 5.98 3.65
C MET A 61 0.11 7.21 2.98
N HIS A 62 0.07 8.32 3.70
CA HIS A 62 -0.28 9.61 3.11
C HIS A 62 0.83 10.11 2.18
N ARG A 63 0.50 10.45 0.94
CA ARG A 63 1.44 11.00 -0.02
C ARG A 63 1.45 12.53 -0.02
N ALA A 64 0.34 13.15 0.38
CA ALA A 64 0.19 14.60 0.48
C ALA A 64 0.00 15.02 1.93
N LYS A 65 0.48 16.21 2.27
CA LYS A 65 0.34 16.79 3.62
C LYS A 65 -1.13 16.91 4.02
N ASP A 66 -1.99 17.31 3.10
CA ASP A 66 -3.42 17.49 3.36
C ASP A 66 -4.08 16.18 3.79
N ASN A 67 -3.66 15.03 3.22
CA ASN A 67 -4.17 13.72 3.63
C ASN A 67 -3.74 13.34 5.05
N LEU A 68 -2.53 13.75 5.45
CA LEU A 68 -2.08 13.59 6.84
C LEU A 68 -2.93 14.45 7.78
N ASP A 69 -3.18 15.70 7.42
CA ASP A 69 -3.97 16.64 8.23
C ASP A 69 -5.39 16.10 8.47
N VAL A 70 -6.02 15.48 7.46
CA VAL A 70 -7.32 14.79 7.60
C VAL A 70 -7.20 13.63 8.59
N ALA A 71 -6.22 12.73 8.40
CA ALA A 71 -6.04 11.60 9.30
C ALA A 71 -5.72 12.03 10.74
N MET A 72 -4.91 13.06 10.93
CA MET A 72 -4.61 13.62 12.26
C MET A 72 -5.86 14.14 12.94
N ARG A 73 -6.72 14.84 12.21
CA ARG A 73 -7.98 15.35 12.74
C ARG A 73 -8.91 14.21 13.15
N GLU A 74 -9.15 13.24 12.26
CA GLU A 74 -10.05 12.13 12.52
C GLU A 74 -9.53 11.23 13.66
N ASN A 75 -8.22 11.00 13.74
CA ASN A 75 -7.63 10.23 14.82
C ASN A 75 -7.55 11.02 16.14
N SER A 76 -7.64 12.35 16.13
CA SER A 76 -7.52 13.18 17.33
C SER A 76 -8.60 12.86 18.39
N VAL A 77 -9.71 12.29 17.97
CA VAL A 77 -10.82 11.87 18.84
C VAL A 77 -10.40 10.84 19.90
N ILE A 78 -9.31 10.08 19.67
CA ILE A 78 -8.81 9.14 20.68
C ILE A 78 -8.35 9.84 21.96
N SER A 79 -7.97 11.13 21.88
CA SER A 79 -7.58 11.89 23.08
C SER A 79 -8.73 12.11 24.07
N MET A 80 -9.98 11.88 23.64
CA MET A 80 -11.16 11.88 24.50
C MET A 80 -11.38 10.54 25.23
N GLU A 81 -10.64 9.50 24.82
CA GLU A 81 -10.74 8.16 25.41
C GLU A 81 -9.86 8.05 26.65
N LYS A 82 -10.39 7.43 27.72
CA LYS A 82 -9.58 7.08 28.88
C LYS A 82 -8.51 6.07 28.47
N ASP A 83 -7.29 6.26 28.96
CA ASP A 83 -6.15 5.35 28.72
C ASP A 83 -5.81 5.12 27.25
N TYR A 84 -6.06 6.11 26.38
CA TYR A 84 -5.82 5.99 24.94
C TYR A 84 -4.35 5.66 24.62
N GLN A 85 -3.40 6.17 25.40
CA GLN A 85 -1.97 5.89 25.19
C GLN A 85 -1.64 4.41 25.30
N GLN A 86 -2.23 3.71 26.30
CA GLN A 86 -2.06 2.27 26.45
C GLN A 86 -2.81 1.51 25.35
N ARG A 87 -4.05 1.92 25.09
CA ARG A 87 -4.93 1.28 24.10
C ARG A 87 -4.38 1.33 22.69
N TYR A 88 -3.80 2.45 22.30
CA TYR A 88 -3.20 2.65 20.97
C TYR A 88 -1.67 2.57 21.00
N GLN A 89 -1.09 1.90 21.99
CA GLN A 89 0.35 1.59 22.06
C GLN A 89 1.26 2.81 21.94
N GLY A 90 0.89 3.92 22.59
CA GLY A 90 1.65 5.17 22.57
C GLY A 90 1.52 5.96 21.26
N PHE A 91 0.55 5.64 20.40
CA PHE A 91 0.26 6.45 19.22
C PHE A 91 -0.22 7.84 19.64
N ASP A 92 0.48 8.87 19.15
CA ASP A 92 0.08 10.26 19.33
C ASP A 92 -0.59 10.77 18.04
N PRO A 93 -1.91 11.07 18.06
CA PRO A 93 -2.63 11.52 16.87
C PRO A 93 -2.18 12.90 16.37
N ARG A 94 -1.41 13.66 17.16
CA ARG A 94 -0.91 15.00 16.83
C ARG A 94 0.53 14.99 16.31
N SER A 95 1.24 13.86 16.42
CA SER A 95 2.62 13.72 15.98
C SER A 95 2.70 13.04 14.62
N SER A 96 3.23 13.71 13.61
CA SER A 96 3.46 13.12 12.28
C SER A 96 4.34 11.87 12.32
N GLU A 97 5.22 11.76 13.32
CA GLU A 97 6.06 10.59 13.53
C GLU A 97 5.25 9.34 13.86
N SER A 98 4.12 9.49 14.56
CA SER A 98 3.23 8.37 14.88
C SER A 98 2.60 7.76 13.62
N TYR A 99 2.47 8.53 12.53
CA TYR A 99 1.87 8.06 11.28
C TYR A 99 2.84 7.25 10.41
N ILE A 100 4.12 7.23 10.74
CA ILE A 100 5.13 6.43 10.04
C ILE A 100 4.77 4.93 10.06
N ILE A 101 4.12 4.46 11.13
CA ILE A 101 3.69 3.06 11.25
C ILE A 101 2.78 2.64 10.09
N PHE A 102 2.01 3.55 9.51
CA PHE A 102 1.10 3.26 8.41
C PHE A 102 1.82 3.03 7.07
N GLU A 103 3.10 3.40 6.95
CA GLU A 103 3.91 3.10 5.77
C GLU A 103 4.16 1.60 5.60
N PHE A 104 4.14 0.86 6.71
CA PHE A 104 4.45 -0.57 6.74
C PHE A 104 3.22 -1.46 6.69
N ILE A 105 2.03 -0.88 6.73
CA ILE A 105 0.79 -1.65 6.66
C ILE A 105 0.45 -1.90 5.18
N GLN A 106 1.04 -2.94 4.62
CA GLN A 106 0.55 -3.54 3.38
C GLN A 106 -0.58 -4.50 3.75
N GLY A 107 -1.80 -3.99 3.75
CA GLY A 107 -2.97 -4.77 4.14
C GLY A 107 -3.32 -5.85 3.11
N LYS A 108 -3.59 -7.08 3.58
CA LYS A 108 -4.16 -8.18 2.77
C LYS A 108 -5.40 -7.73 1.97
N ASN A 109 -6.07 -6.70 2.45
CA ASN A 109 -7.31 -6.16 1.89
C ASN A 109 -7.11 -4.90 1.05
N MET A 110 -5.87 -4.45 0.82
CA MET A 110 -5.57 -3.17 0.15
C MET A 110 -6.24 -3.05 -1.22
N GLU A 111 -6.04 -4.04 -2.09
CA GLU A 111 -6.60 -4.04 -3.43
C GLU A 111 -8.13 -3.91 -3.40
N ARG A 112 -8.79 -4.71 -2.57
CA ARG A 112 -10.25 -4.69 -2.42
C ARG A 112 -10.74 -3.37 -1.83
N SER A 113 -10.00 -2.80 -0.88
CA SER A 113 -10.32 -1.50 -0.28
C SER A 113 -10.21 -0.38 -1.30
N VAL A 114 -9.17 -0.36 -2.12
CA VAL A 114 -8.98 0.63 -3.20
C VAL A 114 -10.06 0.50 -4.26
N ASP A 115 -10.45 -0.72 -4.63
CA ASP A 115 -11.54 -0.94 -5.58
C ASP A 115 -12.88 -0.42 -5.05
N LEU A 116 -13.20 -0.73 -3.78
CA LEU A 116 -14.39 -0.20 -3.11
C LEU A 116 -14.40 1.33 -3.12
N ALA A 117 -13.28 1.94 -2.69
CA ALA A 117 -13.13 3.38 -2.63
C ALA A 117 -13.31 4.04 -4.00
N ARG A 118 -12.71 3.47 -5.06
CA ARG A 118 -12.86 3.97 -6.44
C ARG A 118 -14.28 3.86 -6.96
N MET A 119 -14.98 2.76 -6.65
CA MET A 119 -16.37 2.58 -7.05
C MET A 119 -17.28 3.58 -6.35
N ILE A 120 -17.08 3.81 -5.04
CA ILE A 120 -17.85 4.80 -4.27
C ILE A 120 -17.54 6.21 -4.77
N GLN A 121 -16.27 6.57 -4.93
CA GLN A 121 -15.86 7.89 -5.43
C GLN A 121 -16.57 8.22 -6.73
N ARG A 122 -16.46 7.33 -7.72
CA ARG A 122 -17.10 7.53 -9.03
C ARG A 122 -18.62 7.55 -8.92
N GLY A 123 -19.21 6.58 -8.20
CA GLY A 123 -20.66 6.46 -8.08
C GLY A 123 -21.31 7.70 -7.46
N VAL A 124 -20.66 8.30 -6.45
CA VAL A 124 -21.17 9.53 -5.81
C VAL A 124 -20.89 10.76 -6.66
N CYS A 125 -19.71 10.91 -7.22
CA CYS A 125 -19.39 12.08 -8.04
C CYS A 125 -20.25 12.16 -9.28
N ASP A 126 -20.49 11.04 -9.96
CA ASP A 126 -21.35 10.99 -11.15
C ASP A 126 -22.84 11.09 -10.78
N GLY A 127 -23.30 10.30 -9.78
CA GLY A 127 -24.71 10.18 -9.42
C GLY A 127 -25.29 11.38 -8.67
N ALA A 128 -24.49 12.00 -7.79
CA ALA A 128 -24.90 13.15 -6.98
C ALA A 128 -24.32 14.48 -7.49
N ASN A 129 -23.67 14.49 -8.66
CA ASN A 129 -23.01 15.67 -9.23
C ASN A 129 -22.10 16.37 -8.22
N ARG A 130 -21.19 15.59 -7.60
CA ARG A 130 -20.21 16.11 -6.64
C ARG A 130 -18.88 16.36 -7.31
N PRO A 131 -18.17 17.47 -7.03
CA PRO A 131 -16.80 17.64 -7.46
C PRO A 131 -15.93 16.46 -6.96
N ASP A 132 -15.19 15.84 -7.89
CA ASP A 132 -14.32 14.71 -7.58
C ASP A 132 -13.00 15.18 -6.96
N LYS A 133 -12.79 14.86 -5.70
CA LYS A 133 -11.55 15.14 -4.96
C LYS A 133 -10.58 13.96 -5.00
N GLY A 134 -11.00 12.82 -5.52
CA GLY A 134 -10.18 11.63 -5.70
C GLY A 134 -10.21 10.62 -4.57
N VAL A 135 -9.47 9.52 -4.82
CA VAL A 135 -9.22 8.46 -3.83
C VAL A 135 -7.81 8.60 -3.28
N HIS A 136 -7.70 8.67 -1.97
CA HIS A 136 -6.45 8.91 -1.26
C HIS A 136 -6.10 7.77 -0.31
N GLN A 137 -4.89 7.83 0.25
CA GLN A 137 -4.45 6.97 1.33
C GLN A 137 -4.02 7.82 2.51
N ALA A 138 -4.40 7.38 3.72
CA ALA A 138 -3.93 7.98 4.95
C ALA A 138 -4.01 7.01 6.14
N GLY A 139 -3.39 7.38 7.24
CA GLY A 139 -3.25 6.56 8.44
C GLY A 139 -4.43 6.65 9.38
N PHE A 140 -5.60 6.18 8.98
CA PHE A 140 -6.79 6.16 9.84
C PHE A 140 -6.75 4.96 10.81
N LEU A 141 -6.79 5.25 12.10
CA LEU A 141 -6.79 4.21 13.15
C LEU A 141 -7.99 3.27 13.03
N VAL A 142 -9.17 3.80 12.72
CA VAL A 142 -10.38 2.98 12.57
C VAL A 142 -10.22 1.93 11.48
N LEU A 143 -9.53 2.27 10.38
CA LEU A 143 -9.26 1.33 9.29
C LEU A 143 -8.10 0.37 9.61
N ARG A 144 -7.14 0.81 10.44
CA ARG A 144 -6.02 -0.04 10.87
C ARG A 144 -6.48 -1.23 11.69
N GLU A 145 -7.48 -1.00 12.53
CA GLU A 145 -7.98 -2.01 13.47
C GLU A 145 -9.01 -2.96 12.84
N THR A 146 -9.44 -2.73 11.57
CA THR A 146 -10.37 -3.62 10.87
C THR A 146 -9.66 -4.78 10.19
N SER A 147 -10.30 -5.96 10.17
CA SER A 147 -9.77 -7.19 9.55
C SER A 147 -10.30 -7.45 8.13
N MET A 148 -11.22 -6.63 7.63
CA MET A 148 -11.86 -6.73 6.33
C MET A 148 -11.47 -5.54 5.42
N PRO A 149 -11.79 -5.60 4.11
CA PRO A 149 -11.70 -4.43 3.24
C PRO A 149 -12.53 -3.27 3.78
N GLY A 150 -11.97 -2.06 3.74
CA GLY A 150 -12.67 -0.89 4.24
C GLY A 150 -12.19 0.43 3.64
N CYS A 151 -13.05 1.44 3.70
CA CYS A 151 -12.73 2.80 3.32
C CYS A 151 -13.38 3.80 4.28
N LEU A 152 -12.86 5.03 4.26
CA LEU A 152 -13.46 6.18 4.92
C LEU A 152 -13.87 7.15 3.81
N ILE A 153 -15.08 7.65 3.91
CA ILE A 153 -15.65 8.61 2.96
C ILE A 153 -15.92 9.95 3.63
N GLU A 154 -15.53 11.03 2.96
CA GLU A 154 -15.81 12.39 3.34
C GLU A 154 -16.89 12.94 2.40
N LEU A 155 -18.10 13.11 2.94
CA LEU A 155 -19.28 13.49 2.16
C LEU A 155 -19.20 14.90 1.57
N GLY A 156 -18.41 15.76 2.19
CA GLY A 156 -18.23 17.17 1.84
C GLY A 156 -17.52 17.92 2.95
N PHE A 157 -17.47 19.24 2.85
CA PHE A 157 -16.74 20.13 3.77
C PHE A 157 -17.70 20.99 4.57
N ILE A 158 -18.05 20.56 5.79
CA ILE A 158 -19.07 21.23 6.62
C ILE A 158 -18.73 22.68 6.98
N THR A 159 -17.45 23.04 6.95
CA THR A 159 -16.98 24.42 7.21
C THR A 159 -17.11 25.34 5.99
N THR A 160 -17.55 24.81 4.84
CA THR A 160 -17.82 25.58 3.63
C THR A 160 -19.33 25.80 3.50
N PRO A 161 -19.84 27.06 3.50
CA PRO A 161 -21.28 27.34 3.68
C PRO A 161 -22.21 26.71 2.64
N ASP A 162 -21.78 26.56 1.39
CA ASP A 162 -22.58 25.93 0.35
C ASP A 162 -22.54 24.39 0.45
N GLU A 163 -21.46 23.82 0.92
CA GLU A 163 -21.35 22.38 1.25
C GLU A 163 -22.22 22.03 2.48
N GLU A 164 -22.19 22.87 3.51
CA GLU A 164 -23.08 22.72 4.67
C GLU A 164 -24.54 22.71 4.24
N ARG A 165 -24.97 23.70 3.43
CA ARG A 165 -26.35 23.72 2.90
C ARG A 165 -26.69 22.50 2.07
N LEU A 166 -25.73 21.99 1.27
CA LEU A 166 -25.93 20.77 0.49
C LEU A 166 -26.12 19.56 1.40
N LEU A 167 -25.29 19.43 2.43
CA LEU A 167 -25.35 18.31 3.38
C LEU A 167 -26.57 18.38 4.33
N ASN A 168 -27.22 19.53 4.45
CA ASN A 168 -28.49 19.72 5.16
C ASN A 168 -29.71 19.62 4.24
N ASN A 169 -29.56 19.24 2.97
CA ASN A 169 -30.65 19.05 2.02
C ASN A 169 -30.91 17.56 1.81
N ASP A 170 -32.02 17.06 2.23
CA ASP A 170 -32.41 15.64 2.21
C ASP A 170 -32.28 15.02 0.82
N SER A 171 -32.77 15.72 -0.23
CA SER A 171 -32.67 15.20 -1.61
C SER A 171 -31.22 15.04 -2.06
N ARG A 172 -30.33 15.96 -1.67
CA ARG A 172 -28.90 15.88 -2.01
C ARG A 172 -28.17 14.78 -1.23
N VAL A 173 -28.58 14.57 0.02
CA VAL A 173 -28.09 13.46 0.85
C VAL A 173 -28.55 12.12 0.28
N ASP A 174 -29.80 12.03 -0.18
CA ASP A 174 -30.33 10.84 -0.85
C ASP A 174 -29.58 10.51 -2.15
N ASP A 175 -29.23 11.52 -2.95
CA ASP A 175 -28.41 11.32 -4.15
C ASP A 175 -27.04 10.74 -3.80
N ILE A 176 -26.38 11.27 -2.77
CA ILE A 176 -25.10 10.75 -2.27
C ILE A 176 -25.28 9.31 -1.78
N ALA A 177 -26.29 9.05 -0.96
CA ALA A 177 -26.57 7.71 -0.42
C ALA A 177 -26.86 6.70 -1.54
N ARG A 178 -27.55 7.11 -2.60
CA ARG A 178 -27.79 6.30 -3.80
C ARG A 178 -26.49 5.96 -4.51
N GLY A 179 -25.60 6.94 -4.71
CA GLY A 179 -24.28 6.72 -5.32
C GLY A 179 -23.44 5.71 -4.53
N ILE A 180 -23.45 5.80 -3.19
CA ILE A 180 -22.77 4.82 -2.31
C ILE A 180 -23.41 3.43 -2.45
N TYR A 181 -24.73 3.35 -2.46
CA TYR A 181 -25.47 2.10 -2.60
C TYR A 181 -25.18 1.40 -3.94
N GLU A 182 -25.23 2.12 -5.06
CA GLU A 182 -24.97 1.57 -6.39
C GLU A 182 -23.52 1.09 -6.52
N ALA A 183 -22.58 1.83 -5.95
CA ALA A 183 -21.19 1.44 -5.91
C ALA A 183 -20.97 0.16 -5.08
N PHE A 184 -21.62 0.08 -3.92
CA PHE A 184 -21.60 -1.14 -3.10
C PHE A 184 -22.20 -2.34 -3.84
N ALA A 185 -23.33 -2.18 -4.53
CA ALA A 185 -23.94 -3.27 -5.30
C ALA A 185 -23.01 -3.76 -6.42
N LYS A 186 -22.33 -2.86 -7.13
CA LYS A 186 -21.31 -3.21 -8.14
C LYS A 186 -20.13 -3.94 -7.50
N TYR A 187 -19.66 -3.47 -6.34
CA TYR A 187 -18.57 -4.12 -5.62
C TYR A 187 -18.97 -5.53 -5.15
N LYS A 188 -20.16 -5.68 -4.55
CA LYS A 188 -20.72 -6.96 -4.13
C LYS A 188 -20.75 -7.94 -5.31
N ASN A 189 -21.30 -7.54 -6.45
CA ASN A 189 -21.35 -8.37 -7.65
C ASN A 189 -19.97 -8.80 -8.17
N LYS A 190 -18.94 -7.96 -7.99
CA LYS A 190 -17.56 -8.28 -8.39
C LYS A 190 -16.91 -9.31 -7.49
N TYR A 191 -17.15 -9.23 -6.18
CA TYR A 191 -16.40 -9.99 -5.17
C TYR A 191 -17.19 -11.06 -4.43
N ASP A 192 -18.52 -11.02 -4.50
CA ASP A 192 -19.37 -12.05 -3.89
C ASP A 192 -19.41 -13.27 -4.79
N ARG A 193 -18.58 -14.25 -4.43
CA ARG A 193 -18.52 -15.55 -5.14
C ARG A 193 -19.66 -16.48 -4.75
N SER A 194 -20.50 -16.12 -3.79
CA SER A 194 -21.64 -16.93 -3.35
C SER A 194 -22.83 -16.81 -4.31
N VAL A 195 -22.84 -15.83 -5.19
CA VAL A 195 -23.81 -15.74 -6.28
C VAL A 195 -23.38 -16.65 -7.41
N SER A 196 -23.59 -17.96 -7.25
CA SER A 196 -23.81 -18.80 -8.41
C SER A 196 -25.17 -18.38 -8.97
N VAL A 197 -25.18 -17.56 -10.01
CA VAL A 197 -26.35 -17.43 -10.84
C VAL A 197 -26.60 -18.82 -11.41
N PRO A 198 -27.67 -19.53 -11.04
CA PRO A 198 -28.00 -20.73 -11.75
C PRO A 198 -28.36 -20.29 -13.17
N TYR A 199 -27.41 -20.43 -14.09
CA TYR A 199 -27.70 -20.37 -15.50
C TYR A 199 -28.63 -21.53 -15.78
N ARG A 200 -29.93 -21.32 -15.60
CA ARG A 200 -30.93 -22.14 -16.29
C ARG A 200 -30.87 -21.65 -17.73
N ALA A 201 -30.16 -22.40 -18.54
CA ALA A 201 -30.46 -22.41 -19.95
C ALA A 201 -31.97 -22.67 -20.07
N LYS A 202 -32.74 -21.64 -20.41
CA LYS A 202 -34.06 -21.88 -20.99
C LYS A 202 -33.77 -22.78 -22.17
N ASP A 203 -34.49 -23.91 -22.24
CA ASP A 203 -34.43 -24.82 -23.35
C ASP A 203 -34.34 -23.98 -24.62
N SER A 204 -33.25 -24.18 -25.34
CA SER A 204 -32.87 -23.39 -26.47
C SER A 204 -33.95 -23.51 -27.55
N GLU A 205 -34.70 -22.44 -27.77
CA GLU A 205 -35.10 -22.19 -29.15
C GLU A 205 -33.80 -22.11 -29.94
N GLU A 206 -33.66 -23.05 -30.92
CA GLU A 206 -32.50 -23.04 -31.81
C GLU A 206 -32.37 -21.68 -32.44
N VAL A 207 -31.40 -20.90 -31.95
CA VAL A 207 -31.03 -19.67 -32.60
C VAL A 207 -30.36 -20.06 -33.90
N TYR A 208 -31.09 -19.92 -35.03
CA TYR A 208 -30.53 -20.05 -36.35
C TYR A 208 -29.39 -19.04 -36.50
N ILE A 209 -28.17 -19.51 -36.40
CA ILE A 209 -26.98 -18.73 -36.70
C ILE A 209 -26.77 -18.85 -38.20
N PRO A 210 -26.99 -17.78 -39.00
CA PRO A 210 -26.68 -17.82 -40.43
C PRO A 210 -25.18 -18.11 -40.57
N LYS A 211 -24.84 -19.21 -41.21
CA LYS A 211 -23.47 -19.46 -41.67
C LYS A 211 -23.14 -18.44 -42.75
N ILE A 212 -22.51 -17.35 -42.39
CA ILE A 212 -21.82 -16.49 -43.33
C ILE A 212 -20.54 -17.25 -43.68
N VAL A 213 -20.61 -18.05 -44.74
CA VAL A 213 -19.43 -18.61 -45.39
C VAL A 213 -18.99 -17.54 -46.36
N PRO A 214 -17.82 -16.92 -46.21
CA PRO A 214 -17.27 -16.06 -47.25
C PRO A 214 -17.08 -16.95 -48.50
N ASP A 215 -17.55 -16.49 -49.68
CA ASP A 215 -17.30 -17.13 -50.95
C ASP A 215 -15.78 -17.33 -51.11
N GLN A 216 -15.37 -18.59 -51.10
CA GLN A 216 -14.00 -18.95 -51.42
C GLN A 216 -13.84 -18.85 -52.93
N GLU A 217 -13.08 -17.84 -53.36
CA GLU A 217 -12.51 -17.86 -54.70
C GLU A 217 -11.69 -19.15 -54.89
N PRO A 218 -11.82 -19.83 -56.08
CA PRO A 218 -11.11 -21.07 -56.33
C PRO A 218 -9.59 -20.84 -56.30
N ALA A 219 -8.90 -21.54 -55.45
CA ALA A 219 -7.46 -21.52 -55.33
C ALA A 219 -6.77 -21.91 -56.65
N PRO A 220 -5.70 -21.18 -57.05
CA PRO A 220 -4.93 -21.52 -58.23
C PRO A 220 -4.19 -22.85 -58.03
N LYS A 221 -4.25 -23.72 -59.03
CA LYS A 221 -3.65 -25.05 -59.05
C LYS A 221 -2.14 -24.98 -58.79
N THR A 222 -1.71 -25.46 -57.64
CA THR A 222 -0.29 -25.55 -57.30
C THR A 222 0.38 -26.67 -58.05
N ARG A 223 1.40 -26.28 -58.81
CA ARG A 223 2.31 -27.18 -59.51
C ARG A 223 3.18 -27.93 -58.50
N VAL A 224 3.12 -29.25 -58.50
CA VAL A 224 4.01 -30.13 -57.73
C VAL A 224 5.43 -29.94 -58.27
N VAL A 225 6.34 -29.59 -57.41
CA VAL A 225 7.79 -29.74 -57.62
C VAL A 225 8.36 -30.56 -56.45
N THR A 226 8.94 -31.65 -56.88
CA THR A 226 9.58 -32.71 -56.11
C THR A 226 10.83 -32.27 -55.41
N ARG A 227 10.96 -32.74 -54.16
CA ARG A 227 12.15 -33.18 -53.43
C ARG A 227 13.54 -32.73 -53.91
N GLY A 228 14.21 -32.01 -53.04
CA GLY A 228 15.66 -31.88 -53.07
C GLY A 228 16.19 -31.91 -51.62
N LYS A 229 17.12 -32.79 -51.39
CA LYS A 229 17.75 -33.25 -50.16
C LYS A 229 18.42 -32.13 -49.33
N GLN A 230 18.39 -32.34 -48.01
CA GLN A 230 19.35 -31.75 -47.07
C GLN A 230 20.82 -32.09 -47.46
N PRO A 231 21.78 -31.29 -47.03
CA PRO A 231 22.90 -31.84 -46.32
C PRO A 231 23.08 -31.31 -44.90
N LYS A 232 23.49 -32.24 -44.09
CA LYS A 232 24.09 -32.16 -42.78
C LYS A 232 25.44 -31.39 -42.83
N ARG A 233 25.82 -30.94 -41.66
CA ARG A 233 27.17 -30.81 -41.10
C ARG A 233 27.50 -29.42 -40.63
N GLU A 234 28.27 -29.15 -39.59
CA GLU A 234 29.19 -29.98 -38.75
C GLU A 234 29.48 -29.15 -37.51
N GLU A 235 29.77 -29.85 -36.43
CA GLU A 235 30.41 -29.34 -35.21
C GLU A 235 31.81 -28.80 -35.51
N ALA A 236 32.22 -27.78 -34.81
CA ALA A 236 33.59 -27.54 -34.47
C ALA A 236 33.74 -26.67 -33.22
N THR A 237 34.04 -27.26 -32.08
CA THR A 237 34.95 -26.76 -31.08
C THR A 237 36.36 -27.22 -31.54
N PRO A 238 37.46 -26.54 -31.27
CA PRO A 238 38.01 -26.22 -29.96
C PRO A 238 38.88 -24.94 -29.94
N GLU A 239 39.35 -24.47 -28.88
CA GLU A 239 40.63 -24.61 -28.17
C GLU A 239 40.93 -23.42 -27.28
N GLN A 240 41.28 -23.73 -26.05
CA GLN A 240 42.02 -22.83 -25.17
C GLN A 240 43.51 -22.79 -25.58
N PRO A 241 44.24 -21.76 -25.19
CA PRO A 241 45.53 -22.04 -24.52
C PRO A 241 45.68 -21.36 -23.15
N LYS A 242 46.33 -22.15 -22.34
CA LYS A 242 46.83 -21.86 -20.98
C LYS A 242 48.12 -21.03 -21.04
N ARG A 243 48.46 -20.55 -19.81
CA ARG A 243 49.78 -20.10 -19.28
C ARG A 243 49.93 -18.58 -19.21
N ASP A 244 50.52 -17.97 -18.17
CA ASP A 244 51.27 -18.47 -17.00
C ASP A 244 51.32 -17.40 -15.91
N VAL A 245 51.46 -17.90 -14.70
CA VAL A 245 51.84 -17.32 -13.43
C VAL A 245 52.93 -16.23 -13.49
N LYS A 246 52.75 -15.14 -12.68
CA LYS A 246 53.83 -14.66 -11.80
C LYS A 246 53.31 -13.81 -10.64
N LYS A 247 53.63 -14.29 -9.44
CA LYS A 247 53.68 -13.62 -8.16
C LYS A 247 54.55 -12.37 -8.18
N GLN A 248 54.17 -11.37 -7.41
CA GLN A 248 55.08 -10.64 -6.51
C GLN A 248 54.25 -9.70 -5.62
N GLU A 249 54.23 -9.98 -4.31
CA GLU A 249 54.20 -8.94 -3.26
C GLU A 249 55.62 -8.40 -3.10
N PRO A 250 55.82 -7.15 -2.56
CA PRO A 250 55.88 -6.98 -1.12
C PRO A 250 55.42 -5.60 -0.54
N LYS A 251 54.93 -5.66 0.68
CA LYS A 251 55.05 -4.81 1.87
C LYS A 251 55.67 -3.42 1.76
N LYS A 252 54.98 -2.42 2.39
CA LYS A 252 55.40 -1.69 3.59
C LYS A 252 54.42 -0.60 4.01
N ASP A 253 53.99 -0.75 5.24
CA ASP A 253 53.86 0.18 6.37
C ASP A 253 53.76 1.69 6.10
N VAL A 254 52.75 2.34 6.71
CA VAL A 254 52.94 3.50 7.59
C VAL A 254 51.62 3.78 8.39
N LYS A 255 51.75 3.63 9.71
CA LYS A 255 51.22 4.36 10.86
C LYS A 255 49.77 4.88 10.93
N LYS A 256 49.08 4.22 11.85
CA LYS A 256 48.23 4.71 12.96
C LYS A 256 48.17 6.23 13.19
N GLN A 257 46.95 6.75 13.24
CA GLN A 257 46.50 7.66 14.31
C GLN A 257 45.04 7.34 14.66
N GLU A 258 44.83 6.88 15.87
CA GLU A 258 43.56 6.84 16.57
C GLU A 258 43.24 8.24 17.09
N PRO A 259 41.93 8.60 17.19
CA PRO A 259 41.49 9.39 18.32
C PRO A 259 40.40 8.69 19.14
N LYS A 260 40.75 8.53 20.38
CA LYS A 260 39.96 8.51 21.63
C LYS A 260 38.53 7.98 21.60
N LYS A 261 38.43 6.79 22.10
CA LYS A 261 37.29 6.10 22.69
C LYS A 261 36.70 6.93 23.83
N VAL A 262 35.38 7.19 23.74
CA VAL A 262 34.56 7.50 24.89
C VAL A 262 33.65 6.30 25.16
N GLU A 263 33.75 5.79 26.37
CA GLU A 263 33.05 4.62 26.87
C GLU A 263 31.54 4.82 26.90
N LYS A 264 30.83 4.04 26.07
CA LYS A 264 29.45 3.58 26.26
C LYS A 264 29.27 2.28 25.44
N LYS A 265 29.85 1.20 25.89
CA LYS A 265 29.99 -0.03 25.10
C LYS A 265 29.39 -1.28 25.75
N ALA A 266 28.36 -1.17 26.59
CA ALA A 266 27.74 -2.33 27.21
C ALA A 266 26.21 -2.50 26.92
N GLU A 267 25.49 -1.47 26.44
CA GLU A 267 24.04 -1.57 26.19
C GLU A 267 23.64 -1.63 24.69
N ILE A 268 24.61 -1.55 23.76
CA ILE A 268 24.34 -1.42 22.32
C ILE A 268 24.38 -2.80 21.61
N ALA A 269 24.80 -3.85 22.26
CA ALA A 269 25.03 -5.15 21.59
C ALA A 269 23.71 -5.87 21.21
N ASP A 270 22.57 -5.53 21.77
CA ASP A 270 21.26 -6.17 21.48
C ASP A 270 20.23 -5.22 20.86
N ALA A 271 20.62 -3.99 20.52
CA ALA A 271 19.72 -3.05 19.88
C ALA A 271 19.54 -3.37 18.39
N PRO A 272 18.31 -3.28 17.85
CA PRO A 272 18.09 -3.46 16.42
C PRO A 272 18.75 -2.35 15.62
N VAL A 273 19.33 -2.72 14.47
CA VAL A 273 19.97 -1.82 13.50
C VAL A 273 19.05 -1.66 12.30
N PHE A 274 18.69 -0.42 11.99
CA PHE A 274 17.90 -0.07 10.80
C PHE A 274 18.80 0.25 9.62
N LYS A 275 18.40 -0.16 8.41
CA LYS A 275 19.05 0.14 7.14
C LYS A 275 18.02 0.49 6.08
N LEU A 276 18.38 1.29 5.08
CA LEU A 276 17.52 1.63 3.95
C LEU A 276 17.80 0.70 2.77
N GLN A 277 16.89 -0.22 2.46
CA GLN A 277 17.00 -1.06 1.26
C GLN A 277 16.60 -0.27 0.02
N ILE A 278 17.52 -0.18 -0.96
CA ILE A 278 17.35 0.65 -2.17
C ILE A 278 17.18 -0.17 -3.45
N PHE A 279 17.69 -1.38 -3.48
CA PHE A 279 17.65 -2.22 -4.67
C PHE A 279 17.75 -3.70 -4.34
N VAL A 280 17.21 -4.54 -5.23
CA VAL A 280 17.29 -6.00 -5.18
C VAL A 280 17.72 -6.52 -6.55
N GLY A 281 18.75 -7.35 -6.61
CA GLY A 281 19.23 -7.97 -7.84
C GLY A 281 19.40 -9.47 -7.71
N SER A 282 19.45 -10.17 -8.84
CA SER A 282 19.76 -11.61 -8.90
C SER A 282 21.25 -11.92 -8.94
N ARG A 283 22.10 -10.91 -9.04
CA ARG A 283 23.56 -11.02 -9.08
C ARG A 283 24.21 -9.85 -8.36
N ASN A 284 25.46 -10.05 -7.95
CA ASN A 284 26.27 -8.96 -7.40
C ASN A 284 26.56 -7.88 -8.46
N LEU A 285 26.22 -6.64 -8.15
CA LEU A 285 26.52 -5.48 -8.97
C LEU A 285 27.90 -4.91 -8.61
N ARG A 286 28.59 -4.36 -9.62
CA ARG A 286 29.90 -3.70 -9.43
C ARG A 286 29.71 -2.31 -8.82
N LYS A 287 30.70 -1.83 -8.10
CA LYS A 287 30.74 -0.43 -7.63
C LYS A 287 30.61 0.51 -8.85
N GLY A 288 29.72 1.49 -8.74
CA GLY A 288 29.45 2.43 -9.82
C GLY A 288 28.40 1.98 -10.84
N ASP A 289 27.73 0.83 -10.61
CA ASP A 289 26.63 0.39 -11.47
C ASP A 289 25.51 1.45 -11.48
N ALA A 290 24.88 1.62 -12.65
CA ALA A 290 23.83 2.63 -12.86
C ALA A 290 22.63 2.51 -11.91
N HIS A 291 22.34 1.30 -11.39
CA HIS A 291 21.28 1.06 -10.42
C HIS A 291 21.50 1.79 -9.10
N PHE A 292 22.75 2.11 -8.75
CA PHE A 292 23.05 2.88 -7.53
C PHE A 292 22.85 4.39 -7.68
N LYS A 293 22.63 4.90 -8.89
CA LYS A 293 22.35 6.33 -9.17
C LYS A 293 23.36 7.28 -8.50
N GLY A 294 24.64 6.88 -8.52
CA GLY A 294 25.74 7.66 -7.96
C GLY A 294 25.99 7.46 -6.47
N GLU A 295 25.25 6.60 -5.78
CA GLU A 295 25.55 6.23 -4.40
C GLU A 295 26.75 5.29 -4.37
N THR A 296 27.72 5.56 -3.52
CA THR A 296 28.97 4.81 -3.37
C THR A 296 29.12 4.12 -2.03
N ASP A 297 28.40 4.59 -1.02
CA ASP A 297 28.42 4.09 0.36
C ASP A 297 27.19 3.21 0.59
N TYR A 298 27.27 1.98 0.14
CA TYR A 298 26.20 1.00 0.29
C TYR A 298 26.75 -0.34 0.80
N ASP A 299 25.91 -1.04 1.55
CA ASP A 299 26.08 -2.43 1.96
C ASP A 299 25.25 -3.37 1.09
N SER A 300 25.59 -4.65 1.13
CA SER A 300 24.76 -5.70 0.52
C SER A 300 24.67 -6.93 1.42
N PHE A 301 23.55 -7.62 1.32
CA PHE A 301 23.34 -8.92 1.96
C PHE A 301 22.56 -9.86 1.04
N GLN A 302 22.76 -11.14 1.24
CA GLN A 302 22.08 -12.17 0.44
C GLN A 302 20.87 -12.72 1.20
N GLU A 303 19.74 -12.83 0.51
CA GLU A 303 18.54 -13.50 1.01
C GLU A 303 18.02 -14.44 -0.07
N GLY A 304 18.19 -15.74 0.14
CA GLY A 304 17.95 -16.76 -0.89
C GLY A 304 18.88 -16.56 -2.10
N ASN A 305 18.31 -16.50 -3.30
CA ASN A 305 19.03 -16.27 -4.54
C ASN A 305 19.15 -14.78 -4.92
N LEU A 306 18.76 -13.87 -4.02
CA LEU A 306 18.72 -12.44 -4.29
C LEU A 306 19.79 -11.71 -3.46
N VAL A 307 20.41 -10.71 -4.08
CA VAL A 307 21.31 -9.76 -3.42
C VAL A 307 20.56 -8.46 -3.19
N LYS A 308 20.52 -8.02 -1.96
CA LYS A 308 19.83 -6.79 -1.53
C LYS A 308 20.84 -5.74 -1.13
N TYR A 309 20.63 -4.52 -1.60
CA TYR A 309 21.53 -3.38 -1.38
C TYR A 309 20.90 -2.36 -0.46
N THR A 310 21.69 -1.85 0.50
CA THR A 310 21.20 -0.95 1.54
C THR A 310 22.10 0.26 1.70
N LEU A 311 21.50 1.38 2.09
CA LEU A 311 22.20 2.60 2.50
C LEU A 311 22.02 2.82 4.00
N GLY A 312 23.08 3.34 4.62
CA GLY A 312 23.10 3.69 6.03
C GLY A 312 22.89 2.50 6.97
N ALA A 313 23.29 2.68 8.22
CA ALA A 313 23.03 1.74 9.30
C ALA A 313 22.98 2.53 10.62
N SER A 314 21.86 2.44 11.35
CA SER A 314 21.72 3.12 12.63
C SER A 314 20.78 2.35 13.56
N THR A 315 21.05 2.40 14.87
CA THR A 315 20.11 1.97 15.90
C THR A 315 18.99 3.00 16.11
N ASN A 316 19.15 4.20 15.58
CA ASN A 316 18.15 5.26 15.61
C ASN A 316 17.32 5.21 14.32
N TYR A 317 16.09 4.72 14.45
CA TYR A 317 15.14 4.66 13.35
C TYR A 317 14.96 5.99 12.60
N ASN A 318 14.92 7.12 13.33
CA ASN A 318 14.66 8.43 12.75
C ASN A 318 15.79 8.89 11.80
N GLU A 319 17.03 8.44 12.01
CA GLU A 319 18.15 8.73 11.11
C GLU A 319 17.96 8.05 9.75
N ILE A 320 17.62 6.77 9.75
CA ILE A 320 17.37 6.03 8.51
C ILE A 320 16.12 6.52 7.81
N TYR A 321 15.13 6.97 8.57
CA TYR A 321 13.94 7.60 8.01
C TYR A 321 14.23 8.94 7.30
N ARG A 322 15.09 9.79 7.88
CA ARG A 322 15.56 11.01 7.21
C ARG A 322 16.34 10.68 5.95
N LEU A 323 17.25 9.72 6.03
CA LEU A 323 17.99 9.22 4.86
C LEU A 323 17.03 8.74 3.77
N ARG A 324 15.97 8.02 4.12
CA ARG A 324 14.96 7.61 3.14
C ARG A 324 14.32 8.81 2.45
N LYS A 325 13.90 9.84 3.21
CA LYS A 325 13.32 11.07 2.63
C LYS A 325 14.27 11.76 1.64
N GLU A 326 15.55 11.83 1.98
CA GLU A 326 16.58 12.42 1.11
C GLU A 326 16.83 11.61 -0.17
N LYS A 327 16.63 10.31 -0.11
CA LYS A 327 16.90 9.40 -1.22
C LYS A 327 15.66 9.02 -2.05
N LEU A 328 14.46 9.46 -1.67
CA LEU A 328 13.19 9.08 -2.32
C LEU A 328 13.13 9.46 -3.79
N ASP A 329 13.68 10.62 -4.18
CA ASP A 329 13.72 11.06 -5.58
C ASP A 329 14.59 10.13 -6.44
N LYS A 330 15.66 9.59 -5.87
CA LYS A 330 16.53 8.63 -6.54
C LYS A 330 16.00 7.21 -6.47
N PHE A 331 15.44 6.81 -5.32
CA PHE A 331 14.98 5.45 -5.04
C PHE A 331 13.54 5.47 -4.49
N PRO A 332 12.53 5.66 -5.35
CA PRO A 332 11.13 5.79 -4.92
C PRO A 332 10.59 4.53 -4.23
N GLU A 333 11.18 3.36 -4.52
CA GLU A 333 10.79 2.08 -3.92
C GLU A 333 11.63 1.71 -2.68
N ALA A 334 12.51 2.61 -2.19
CA ALA A 334 13.33 2.34 -1.04
C ALA A 334 12.50 2.22 0.25
N PHE A 335 12.80 1.21 1.06
CA PHE A 335 12.12 0.97 2.34
C PHE A 335 13.10 0.57 3.44
N ILE A 336 12.70 0.82 4.69
CA ILE A 336 13.55 0.52 5.86
C ILE A 336 13.41 -0.94 6.23
N ILE A 337 14.53 -1.57 6.52
CA ILE A 337 14.64 -2.93 7.07
C ILE A 337 15.39 -2.90 8.39
N ALA A 338 15.22 -3.93 9.20
CA ALA A 338 15.90 -4.03 10.48
C ALA A 338 16.67 -5.35 10.59
N PHE A 339 17.78 -5.30 11.32
CA PHE A 339 18.57 -6.44 11.71
C PHE A 339 18.76 -6.44 13.22
N LYS A 340 18.78 -7.61 13.82
CA LYS A 340 19.17 -7.81 15.21
C LYS A 340 20.11 -8.99 15.28
N ASN A 341 21.26 -8.83 15.92
CA ASN A 341 22.33 -9.85 15.99
C ASN A 341 22.72 -10.40 14.61
N GLY A 342 22.78 -9.52 13.59
CA GLY A 342 23.15 -9.89 12.22
C GLY A 342 22.05 -10.62 11.43
N GLN A 343 20.92 -10.96 12.02
CA GLN A 343 19.78 -11.58 11.35
C GLN A 343 18.71 -10.56 11.03
N LYS A 344 17.96 -10.79 9.95
CA LYS A 344 16.81 -9.97 9.59
C LYS A 344 15.79 -10.02 10.71
N TYR A 345 15.31 -8.87 11.11
CA TYR A 345 14.39 -8.69 12.23
C TYR A 345 13.13 -7.96 11.79
N ASP A 346 12.00 -8.25 12.43
CA ASP A 346 10.75 -7.56 12.11
C ASP A 346 10.88 -6.06 12.43
N VAL A 347 10.62 -5.23 11.42
CA VAL A 347 10.81 -3.78 11.51
C VAL A 347 9.90 -3.17 12.58
N ASN A 348 8.68 -3.69 12.74
CA ASN A 348 7.72 -3.17 13.73
C ASN A 348 8.16 -3.51 15.16
N GLN A 349 8.75 -4.70 15.36
CA GLN A 349 9.34 -5.07 16.63
C GLN A 349 10.57 -4.21 16.93
N ALA A 350 11.44 -4.01 15.93
CA ALA A 350 12.61 -3.14 16.04
C ALA A 350 12.23 -1.69 16.43
N ILE A 351 11.18 -1.14 15.82
CA ILE A 351 10.69 0.21 16.14
C ILE A 351 10.13 0.25 17.57
N ARG A 352 9.43 -0.78 18.01
CA ARG A 352 8.94 -0.87 19.40
C ARG A 352 10.10 -0.86 20.41
N GLU A 353 11.13 -1.66 20.17
CA GLU A 353 12.33 -1.70 21.01
C GLU A 353 13.07 -0.36 21.01
N PHE A 354 13.23 0.25 19.83
CA PHE A 354 13.83 1.59 19.72
C PHE A 354 13.07 2.64 20.55
N LYS A 355 11.73 2.63 20.51
CA LYS A 355 10.90 3.54 21.31
C LYS A 355 11.03 3.28 22.80
N GLN A 356 11.02 2.02 23.23
CA GLN A 356 11.19 1.64 24.64
C GLN A 356 12.57 2.06 25.19
N ASN A 357 13.61 1.89 24.38
CA ASN A 357 14.97 2.27 24.79
C ASN A 357 15.18 3.80 24.83
N ARG A 358 14.34 4.59 24.17
CA ARG A 358 14.36 6.05 24.20
C ARG A 358 13.59 6.62 25.39
N SER A 359 12.69 5.86 25.98
CA SER A 359 11.86 6.27 27.11
C SER A 359 12.50 5.92 28.47
N ARG A 360 13.64 5.24 28.44
CA ARG A 360 14.53 5.00 29.59
C ARG A 360 15.68 6.01 29.57
#